data_02b7f1b37f1bbd12e48a9ba7b12fabbd
#
_entry.id   02b7f1b37f1bbd12e48a9ba7b12fabbd
#
_cell.length_a   1.000
_cell.length_b   1.000
_cell.length_c   1.000
_cell.angle_alpha   90.00
_cell.angle_beta   90.00
_cell.angle_gamma   90.00
#
_symmetry.space_group_name_H-M   'P 1'
#
loop_
_entity.id
_entity.type
_entity.pdbx_description
1 polymer ?
#
loop_
_entity_poly.entity_id
_entity_poly.type
_entity_poly.pdbx_seq_one_letter_code
_entity_poly.pdbx_strand_id
1 'polypeptide(L)'
;MVDQLARPKDKVEVYWFSEQPNGYINDELLDRYDSGRLGFPNTHFDPEKAHVLYNEYHDQYAWADEVGFDGIMSNEHHAAYWCMKPAVNLDAAVIAKLTKKVKIAILGNVIAINDPIRMAEEIAMLDCYSGGRIISGFVRGGAVESLQGGIDPTENRERFEEAHDLIIKCWTEPGPFRYEGKHYHHRVVNPWVLPMQKPHPDIWFPGTGSPESVVWAASHGHPYMNLGAALDVTMWLKDIYIDTARESGYTPGPEHFGYLLKAFVADTDEKAQELGRNYMWTE
;
A
#
# COMPACT_ATOMS: atom_id res chain seq x y z
N MET A 1 -16.95 -6.66 -21.67
CA MET A 1 -15.62 -7.21 -21.99
C MET A 1 -14.68 -6.02 -22.07
N VAL A 2 -14.03 -5.73 -20.95
CA VAL A 2 -12.92 -4.77 -20.97
C VAL A 2 -11.73 -5.54 -21.53
N ASP A 3 -11.35 -5.23 -22.78
CA ASP A 3 -10.12 -5.73 -23.36
C ASP A 3 -9.00 -5.44 -22.37
N GLN A 4 -8.36 -6.48 -21.85
CA GLN A 4 -7.06 -6.34 -21.19
C GLN A 4 -6.12 -5.85 -22.29
N LEU A 5 -5.94 -4.55 -22.36
CA LEU A 5 -4.98 -3.93 -23.26
C LEU A 5 -3.63 -4.53 -22.93
N ALA A 6 -3.20 -5.45 -23.79
CA ALA A 6 -1.84 -5.98 -23.76
C ALA A 6 -0.89 -4.78 -23.82
N ARG A 7 -0.21 -4.49 -22.70
CA ARG A 7 0.70 -3.35 -22.61
C ARG A 7 1.95 -3.63 -23.42
N PRO A 8 2.51 -2.62 -24.05
CA PRO A 8 3.85 -2.76 -24.63
C PRO A 8 4.80 -3.15 -23.48
N LYS A 9 5.51 -4.26 -23.61
CA LYS A 9 6.46 -4.78 -22.61
C LYS A 9 7.62 -3.83 -22.28
N ASP A 10 7.69 -2.69 -22.95
CA ASP A 10 8.79 -1.72 -22.87
C ASP A 10 8.39 -0.40 -22.19
N LYS A 11 7.17 -0.28 -21.64
CA LYS A 11 6.73 0.93 -20.95
C LYS A 11 6.88 0.79 -19.44
N VAL A 12 7.67 1.65 -18.80
CA VAL A 12 7.68 1.83 -17.36
C VAL A 12 6.38 2.51 -16.94
N GLU A 13 5.66 1.92 -15.99
CA GLU A 13 4.48 2.54 -15.38
C GLU A 13 4.92 3.50 -14.28
N VAL A 14 4.31 4.67 -14.24
CA VAL A 14 4.61 5.71 -13.26
C VAL A 14 3.38 5.96 -12.39
N TYR A 15 3.56 5.82 -11.09
CA TYR A 15 2.51 5.99 -10.10
C TYR A 15 2.80 7.22 -9.24
N TRP A 16 1.78 8.04 -9.02
CA TRP A 16 1.86 9.13 -8.06
C TRP A 16 1.66 8.60 -6.64
N PHE A 17 2.55 8.99 -5.72
CA PHE A 17 2.47 8.60 -4.32
C PHE A 17 2.59 9.80 -3.40
N SER A 18 1.77 9.85 -2.36
CA SER A 18 1.89 10.80 -1.26
C SER A 18 1.56 10.10 0.07
N GLU A 19 2.37 10.36 1.08
CA GLU A 19 2.07 9.97 2.47
C GLU A 19 0.89 10.75 3.06
N GLN A 20 0.47 11.85 2.46
CA GLN A 20 -0.47 12.82 3.03
C GLN A 20 -0.04 13.28 4.44
N PRO A 21 1.17 13.87 4.57
CA PRO A 21 1.65 14.32 5.87
C PRO A 21 0.85 15.48 6.43
N ASN A 22 0.83 15.60 7.76
CA ASN A 22 0.36 16.81 8.43
C ASN A 22 1.44 17.90 8.36
N GLY A 23 1.40 18.72 7.33
CA GLY A 23 2.39 19.77 7.08
C GLY A 23 2.43 20.90 8.12
N TYR A 24 1.58 20.88 9.13
CA TYR A 24 1.59 21.86 10.23
C TYR A 24 2.41 21.38 11.45
N ILE A 25 2.89 20.14 11.42
CA ILE A 25 3.81 19.62 12.43
C ILE A 25 5.24 19.93 11.98
N ASN A 26 6.02 20.56 12.86
CA ASN A 26 7.39 20.95 12.59
C ASN A 26 8.37 20.26 13.54
N ASP A 27 9.65 20.33 13.22
CA ASP A 27 10.73 19.68 13.97
C ASP A 27 10.82 20.22 15.39
N GLU A 28 10.65 21.54 15.61
CA GLU A 28 10.68 22.16 16.94
C GLU A 28 9.62 21.56 17.89
N LEU A 29 8.46 21.20 17.34
CA LEU A 29 7.41 20.52 18.11
C LEU A 29 7.79 19.08 18.38
N LEU A 30 8.32 18.38 17.38
CA LEU A 30 8.70 16.96 17.47
C LEU A 30 9.86 16.75 18.47
N ASP A 31 10.82 17.65 18.51
CA ASP A 31 11.97 17.62 19.43
C ASP A 31 11.59 17.66 20.92
N ARG A 32 10.34 17.96 21.23
CA ARG A 32 9.80 17.93 22.60
C ARG A 32 9.40 16.53 23.07
N TYR A 33 9.45 15.54 22.19
CA TYR A 33 8.97 14.19 22.44
C TYR A 33 10.03 13.15 22.07
N ASP A 34 10.16 12.13 22.91
CA ASP A 34 11.12 11.04 22.69
C ASP A 34 10.80 10.18 21.44
N SER A 35 9.57 10.25 20.95
CA SER A 35 9.11 9.53 19.78
C SER A 35 8.04 10.32 19.05
N GLY A 36 8.22 10.56 17.77
CA GLY A 36 7.22 11.15 16.87
C GLY A 36 6.03 10.24 16.57
N ARG A 37 6.02 9.01 17.06
CA ARG A 37 4.91 8.07 16.90
C ARG A 37 4.24 7.74 18.23
N LEU A 38 4.83 6.87 19.03
CA LEU A 38 4.21 6.35 20.26
C LEU A 38 4.08 7.40 21.37
N GLY A 39 4.99 8.38 21.42
CA GLY A 39 5.00 9.43 22.44
C GLY A 39 4.38 10.75 21.98
N PHE A 40 4.06 10.91 20.70
CA PHE A 40 3.52 12.15 20.16
C PHE A 40 1.99 12.19 20.33
N PRO A 41 1.43 13.12 21.15
CA PRO A 41 0.02 13.09 21.47
C PRO A 41 -0.87 13.66 20.37
N ASN A 42 -2.03 13.06 20.17
CA ASN A 42 -3.03 13.49 19.19
C ASN A 42 -3.68 14.86 19.52
N THR A 43 -3.36 15.48 20.64
CA THR A 43 -3.77 16.85 20.98
C THR A 43 -3.19 17.89 20.02
N HIS A 44 -2.17 17.54 19.23
CA HIS A 44 -1.60 18.39 18.20
C HIS A 44 -2.32 18.25 16.84
N PHE A 45 -3.28 17.34 16.73
CA PHE A 45 -4.10 17.22 15.53
C PHE A 45 -5.18 18.31 15.50
N ASP A 46 -5.19 19.08 14.43
CA ASP A 46 -6.17 20.12 14.17
C ASP A 46 -7.11 19.67 13.04
N PRO A 47 -8.38 19.35 13.34
CA PRO A 47 -9.32 18.87 12.33
C PRO A 47 -9.61 19.87 11.20
N GLU A 48 -9.59 21.17 11.48
CA GLU A 48 -9.86 22.21 10.48
C GLU A 48 -8.70 22.26 9.45
N LYS A 49 -7.47 22.23 9.94
CA LYS A 49 -6.29 22.14 9.08
C LYS A 49 -6.23 20.82 8.30
N ALA A 50 -6.54 19.71 8.96
CA ALA A 50 -6.60 18.42 8.31
C ALA A 50 -7.66 18.36 7.20
N HIS A 51 -8.81 19.02 7.39
CA HIS A 51 -9.82 19.16 6.32
C HIS A 51 -9.25 19.81 5.07
N VAL A 52 -8.48 20.88 5.21
CA VAL A 52 -7.83 21.55 4.06
C VAL A 52 -6.83 20.60 3.40
N LEU A 53 -5.93 19.99 4.19
CA LEU A 53 -4.89 19.08 3.67
C LEU A 53 -5.46 17.87 2.93
N TYR A 54 -6.50 17.21 3.48
CA TYR A 54 -7.13 16.07 2.80
C TYR A 54 -7.68 16.46 1.41
N ASN A 55 -8.33 17.62 1.31
CA ASN A 55 -8.85 18.08 0.02
C ASN A 55 -7.72 18.44 -0.95
N GLU A 56 -6.66 19.09 -0.50
CA GLU A 56 -5.49 19.39 -1.35
C GLU A 56 -4.82 18.12 -1.87
N TYR A 57 -4.67 17.08 -1.05
CA TYR A 57 -4.13 15.79 -1.50
C TYR A 57 -5.06 15.07 -2.49
N HIS A 58 -6.36 15.13 -2.26
CA HIS A 58 -7.33 14.56 -3.19
C HIS A 58 -7.36 15.30 -4.54
N ASP A 59 -7.22 16.62 -4.54
CA ASP A 59 -7.08 17.42 -5.76
C ASP A 59 -5.81 17.03 -6.55
N GLN A 60 -4.69 16.75 -5.87
CA GLN A 60 -3.47 16.24 -6.50
C GLN A 60 -3.70 14.87 -7.17
N TYR A 61 -4.47 13.99 -6.55
CA TYR A 61 -4.82 12.69 -7.14
C TYR A 61 -5.71 12.84 -8.37
N ALA A 62 -6.71 13.73 -8.32
CA ALA A 62 -7.54 14.02 -9.48
C ALA A 62 -6.68 14.59 -10.62
N TRP A 63 -5.76 15.48 -10.32
CA TRP A 63 -4.84 16.05 -11.29
C TRP A 63 -3.88 15.00 -11.87
N ALA A 64 -3.38 14.07 -11.07
CA ALA A 64 -2.53 12.97 -11.56
C ALA A 64 -3.25 12.11 -12.62
N ASP A 65 -4.56 11.86 -12.46
CA ASP A 65 -5.40 11.18 -13.49
C ASP A 65 -5.52 12.01 -14.78
N GLU A 66 -5.61 13.32 -14.65
CA GLU A 66 -5.72 14.24 -15.81
C GLU A 66 -4.43 14.33 -16.62
N VAL A 67 -3.28 14.45 -15.93
CA VAL A 67 -1.98 14.61 -16.60
C VAL A 67 -1.38 13.29 -17.10
N GLY A 68 -1.99 12.16 -16.77
CA GLY A 68 -1.70 10.88 -17.41
C GLY A 68 -0.70 9.99 -16.68
N PHE A 69 -0.64 10.06 -15.35
CA PHE A 69 -0.02 8.98 -14.56
C PHE A 69 -0.71 7.64 -14.84
N ASP A 70 0.03 6.54 -14.73
CA ASP A 70 -0.54 5.19 -14.91
C ASP A 70 -1.32 4.74 -13.67
N GLY A 71 -0.96 5.25 -12.49
CA GLY A 71 -1.65 4.95 -11.25
C GLY A 71 -1.39 5.93 -10.12
N ILE A 72 -2.13 5.73 -9.05
CA ILE A 72 -1.98 6.40 -7.77
C ILE A 72 -1.69 5.33 -6.72
N MET A 73 -0.73 5.60 -5.85
CA MET A 73 -0.43 4.75 -4.70
C MET A 73 -0.88 5.43 -3.42
N SER A 74 -1.49 4.67 -2.53
CA SER A 74 -1.85 5.08 -1.18
C SER A 74 -1.44 4.02 -0.17
N ASN A 75 -1.15 4.41 1.06
CA ASN A 75 -0.67 3.54 2.12
C ASN A 75 -1.39 3.78 3.44
N GLU A 76 -1.18 2.89 4.41
CA GLU A 76 -1.76 2.93 5.76
C GLU A 76 -0.65 3.05 6.79
N HIS A 77 -0.79 4.04 7.70
CA HIS A 77 0.01 4.12 8.91
C HIS A 77 -0.83 4.56 10.11
N HIS A 78 -0.49 4.02 11.27
CA HIS A 78 -1.12 4.35 12.54
C HIS A 78 -0.16 5.13 13.44
N ALA A 79 -0.69 5.99 14.30
CA ALA A 79 0.07 6.86 15.18
C ALA A 79 1.19 7.63 14.44
N ALA A 80 0.87 8.17 13.26
CA ALA A 80 1.84 8.79 12.35
C ALA A 80 1.35 10.15 11.88
N TYR A 81 2.02 11.23 12.30
CA TYR A 81 1.70 12.58 11.82
C TYR A 81 2.07 12.79 10.34
N TRP A 82 3.03 12.02 9.82
CA TRP A 82 3.44 12.09 8.41
C TRP A 82 2.54 11.29 7.46
N CYS A 83 1.58 10.52 7.99
CA CYS A 83 0.59 9.81 7.19
C CYS A 83 -0.77 9.88 7.88
N MET A 84 -1.64 10.74 7.37
CA MET A 84 -2.98 10.92 7.95
C MET A 84 -4.01 9.91 7.44
N LYS A 85 -3.56 8.70 7.03
CA LYS A 85 -4.40 7.63 6.43
C LYS A 85 -4.42 6.35 7.28
N PRO A 86 -5.00 6.37 8.48
CA PRO A 86 -5.12 5.15 9.29
C PRO A 86 -6.17 4.16 8.75
N ALA A 87 -6.94 4.56 7.74
CA ALA A 87 -7.93 3.73 7.05
C ALA A 87 -7.80 3.97 5.54
N VAL A 88 -6.77 3.37 4.93
CA VAL A 88 -6.42 3.60 3.52
C VAL A 88 -7.56 3.28 2.55
N ASN A 89 -8.44 2.35 2.89
CA ASN A 89 -9.59 2.01 2.06
C ASN A 89 -10.62 3.14 1.94
N LEU A 90 -10.74 4.02 2.95
CA LEU A 90 -11.56 5.24 2.85
C LEU A 90 -10.94 6.23 1.86
N ASP A 91 -9.63 6.43 1.90
CA ASP A 91 -8.89 7.26 0.95
C ASP A 91 -9.04 6.70 -0.48
N ALA A 92 -8.84 5.40 -0.66
CA ALA A 92 -9.01 4.71 -1.94
C ALA A 92 -10.43 4.86 -2.52
N ALA A 93 -11.48 4.89 -1.68
CA ALA A 93 -12.86 5.12 -2.13
C ALA A 93 -13.04 6.53 -2.69
N VAL A 94 -12.43 7.53 -2.07
CA VAL A 94 -12.45 8.91 -2.57
C VAL A 94 -11.67 9.00 -3.89
N ILE A 95 -10.47 8.42 -3.95
CA ILE A 95 -9.66 8.35 -5.18
C ILE A 95 -10.46 7.68 -6.32
N ALA A 96 -11.11 6.55 -6.04
CA ALA A 96 -11.92 5.84 -7.03
C ALA A 96 -13.06 6.70 -7.61
N LYS A 97 -13.63 7.58 -6.79
CA LYS A 97 -14.69 8.51 -7.20
C LYS A 97 -14.17 9.69 -8.01
N LEU A 98 -13.01 10.24 -7.63
CA LEU A 98 -12.42 11.43 -8.25
C LEU A 98 -11.74 11.10 -9.58
N THR A 99 -11.21 9.89 -9.74
CA THR A 99 -10.41 9.46 -10.90
C THR A 99 -11.21 8.55 -11.82
N LYS A 100 -10.75 8.40 -13.08
CA LYS A 100 -11.44 7.59 -14.08
C LYS A 100 -10.54 6.57 -14.80
N LYS A 101 -9.25 6.84 -14.89
CA LYS A 101 -8.31 6.08 -15.73
C LYS A 101 -7.22 5.39 -14.94
N VAL A 102 -6.64 6.09 -13.98
CA VAL A 102 -5.50 5.60 -13.19
C VAL A 102 -5.84 4.33 -12.40
N LYS A 103 -4.89 3.43 -12.30
CA LYS A 103 -4.94 2.34 -11.33
C LYS A 103 -4.82 2.90 -9.91
N ILE A 104 -5.39 2.21 -8.96
CA ILE A 104 -5.35 2.61 -7.55
C ILE A 104 -4.66 1.49 -6.79
N ALA A 105 -3.38 1.71 -6.49
CA ALA A 105 -2.56 0.75 -5.75
C ALA A 105 -2.60 1.07 -4.26
N ILE A 106 -3.26 0.21 -3.49
CA ILE A 106 -3.32 0.31 -2.03
C ILE A 106 -2.09 -0.41 -1.47
N LEU A 107 -1.00 0.32 -1.18
CA LEU A 107 0.28 -0.25 -0.77
C LEU A 107 0.70 0.17 0.65
N GLY A 108 0.09 -0.41 1.67
CA GLY A 108 -0.90 -1.51 1.66
C GLY A 108 -1.74 -1.50 2.91
N ASN A 109 -2.75 -2.32 2.86
CA ASN A 109 -3.52 -2.65 4.05
C ASN A 109 -2.68 -3.42 5.07
N VAL A 110 -2.71 -3.02 6.34
CA VAL A 110 -2.05 -3.75 7.43
C VAL A 110 -2.95 -4.90 7.87
N ILE A 111 -2.95 -6.00 7.10
CA ILE A 111 -3.92 -7.09 7.31
C ILE A 111 -3.72 -7.90 8.58
N ALA A 112 -2.51 -7.85 9.19
CA ALA A 112 -2.25 -8.55 10.45
C ALA A 112 -3.04 -8.01 11.65
N ILE A 113 -3.44 -6.72 11.62
CA ILE A 113 -4.19 -6.05 12.70
C ILE A 113 -5.66 -5.87 12.40
N ASN A 114 -6.10 -6.22 11.19
CA ASN A 114 -7.47 -6.06 10.73
C ASN A 114 -8.20 -7.40 10.65
N ASP A 115 -9.53 -7.36 10.62
CA ASP A 115 -10.33 -8.53 10.30
C ASP A 115 -10.25 -8.87 8.81
N PRO A 116 -9.81 -10.08 8.42
CA PRO A 116 -9.58 -10.42 7.02
C PRO A 116 -10.86 -10.51 6.18
N ILE A 117 -12.01 -10.87 6.77
CA ILE A 117 -13.30 -10.88 6.04
C ILE A 117 -13.68 -9.45 5.72
N ARG A 118 -13.56 -8.55 6.69
CA ARG A 118 -13.84 -7.13 6.49
C ARG A 118 -12.93 -6.53 5.41
N MET A 119 -11.63 -6.86 5.42
CA MET A 119 -10.69 -6.45 4.37
C MET A 119 -11.13 -6.97 3.00
N ALA A 120 -11.50 -8.23 2.90
CA ALA A 120 -11.96 -8.82 1.64
C ALA A 120 -13.21 -8.10 1.09
N GLU A 121 -14.17 -7.77 1.94
CA GLU A 121 -15.39 -7.03 1.56
C GLU A 121 -15.07 -5.61 1.13
N GLU A 122 -14.25 -4.87 1.87
CA GLU A 122 -13.89 -3.49 1.53
C GLU A 122 -13.15 -3.40 0.19
N ILE A 123 -12.17 -4.27 -0.05
CA ILE A 123 -11.41 -4.29 -1.29
C ILE A 123 -12.33 -4.70 -2.47
N ALA A 124 -13.22 -5.67 -2.27
CA ALA A 124 -14.18 -6.04 -3.29
C ALA A 124 -15.14 -4.89 -3.64
N MET A 125 -15.61 -4.12 -2.64
CA MET A 125 -16.40 -2.91 -2.88
C MET A 125 -15.61 -1.86 -3.65
N LEU A 126 -14.36 -1.60 -3.27
CA LEU A 126 -13.47 -0.66 -3.95
C LEU A 126 -13.22 -1.05 -5.40
N ASP A 127 -13.04 -2.34 -5.65
CA ASP A 127 -12.86 -2.86 -7.01
C ASP A 127 -14.11 -2.61 -7.87
N CYS A 128 -15.31 -2.85 -7.31
CA CYS A 128 -16.57 -2.49 -7.96
C CYS A 128 -16.72 -0.97 -8.17
N TYR A 129 -16.40 -0.13 -7.17
CA TYR A 129 -16.49 1.33 -7.28
C TYR A 129 -15.57 1.90 -8.34
N SER A 130 -14.38 1.35 -8.44
CA SER A 130 -13.36 1.80 -9.39
C SER A 130 -13.55 1.24 -10.81
N GLY A 131 -14.42 0.23 -10.98
CA GLY A 131 -14.57 -0.47 -12.26
C GLY A 131 -13.38 -1.37 -12.60
N GLY A 132 -12.80 -2.04 -11.59
CA GLY A 132 -11.68 -2.97 -11.78
C GLY A 132 -10.31 -2.30 -11.88
N ARG A 133 -10.12 -1.15 -11.22
CA ARG A 133 -8.84 -0.41 -11.24
C ARG A 133 -8.00 -0.61 -9.98
N ILE A 134 -8.47 -1.41 -9.01
CA ILE A 134 -7.75 -1.64 -7.75
C ILE A 134 -6.57 -2.59 -7.98
N ILE A 135 -5.45 -2.25 -7.39
CA ILE A 135 -4.35 -3.15 -7.08
C ILE A 135 -4.32 -3.28 -5.56
N SER A 136 -4.52 -4.48 -5.07
CA SER A 136 -4.56 -4.77 -3.64
C SER A 136 -3.13 -4.94 -3.11
N GLY A 137 -2.74 -4.19 -2.11
CA GLY A 137 -1.45 -4.33 -1.47
C GLY A 137 -1.60 -4.74 -0.02
N PHE A 138 -0.81 -5.70 0.42
CA PHE A 138 -0.83 -6.21 1.78
C PHE A 138 0.52 -6.01 2.46
N VAL A 139 0.47 -5.53 3.70
CA VAL A 139 1.65 -5.36 4.56
C VAL A 139 1.41 -5.98 5.92
N ARG A 140 2.50 -6.40 6.54
CA ARG A 140 2.45 -6.88 7.93
C ARG A 140 2.24 -5.75 8.93
N GLY A 141 2.64 -4.53 8.57
CA GLY A 141 2.86 -3.45 9.49
C GLY A 141 4.12 -3.63 10.34
N GLY A 142 4.55 -2.57 10.99
CA GLY A 142 5.66 -2.58 11.93
C GLY A 142 5.22 -2.83 13.38
N ALA A 143 6.16 -2.71 14.31
CA ALA A 143 5.88 -2.87 15.74
C ALA A 143 4.85 -1.85 16.25
N VAL A 144 4.87 -0.63 15.71
CA VAL A 144 3.90 0.41 16.12
C VAL A 144 2.49 0.05 15.70
N GLU A 145 2.30 -0.43 14.48
CA GLU A 145 1.01 -0.90 13.98
C GLU A 145 0.51 -2.09 14.82
N SER A 146 1.37 -3.04 15.15
CA SER A 146 1.02 -4.19 16.00
C SER A 146 0.59 -3.74 17.39
N LEU A 147 1.32 -2.82 18.03
CA LEU A 147 0.97 -2.27 19.35
C LEU A 147 -0.35 -1.49 19.29
N GLN A 148 -0.54 -0.66 18.27
CA GLN A 148 -1.78 0.10 18.08
C GLN A 148 -2.97 -0.83 17.81
N GLY A 149 -2.77 -1.90 17.06
CA GLY A 149 -3.77 -2.92 16.76
C GLY A 149 -4.02 -3.92 17.91
N GLY A 150 -3.25 -3.83 19.00
CA GLY A 150 -3.43 -4.71 20.16
C GLY A 150 -3.03 -6.16 19.93
N ILE A 151 -2.12 -6.42 18.99
CA ILE A 151 -1.59 -7.75 18.71
C ILE A 151 -0.15 -7.89 19.20
N ASP A 152 0.25 -9.13 19.53
CA ASP A 152 1.65 -9.44 19.84
C ASP A 152 2.50 -9.32 18.55
N PRO A 153 3.55 -8.46 18.55
CA PRO A 153 4.42 -8.32 17.37
C PRO A 153 5.10 -9.63 16.94
N THR A 154 5.26 -10.60 17.82
CA THR A 154 5.85 -11.92 17.49
C THR A 154 4.91 -12.78 16.66
N GLU A 155 3.59 -12.56 16.74
CA GLU A 155 2.58 -13.26 15.95
C GLU A 155 2.30 -12.57 14.60
N ASN A 156 2.84 -11.38 14.38
CA ASN A 156 2.50 -10.52 13.25
C ASN A 156 2.65 -11.23 11.89
N ARG A 157 3.72 -12.00 11.69
CA ARG A 157 3.94 -12.74 10.43
C ARG A 157 2.88 -13.82 10.22
N GLU A 158 2.66 -14.66 11.20
CA GLU A 158 1.69 -15.76 11.08
C GLU A 158 0.27 -15.22 10.86
N ARG A 159 -0.10 -14.15 11.58
CA ARG A 159 -1.39 -13.47 11.38
C ARG A 159 -1.53 -12.89 9.98
N PHE A 160 -0.46 -12.28 9.46
CA PHE A 160 -0.42 -11.76 8.11
C PHE A 160 -0.65 -12.86 7.06
N GLU A 161 0.09 -13.97 7.16
CA GLU A 161 0.01 -15.08 6.21
C GLU A 161 -1.39 -15.73 6.24
N GLU A 162 -1.93 -15.97 7.44
CA GLU A 162 -3.28 -16.51 7.61
C GLU A 162 -4.37 -15.54 7.12
N ALA A 163 -4.22 -14.23 7.37
CA ALA A 163 -5.15 -13.24 6.87
C ALA A 163 -5.15 -13.16 5.34
N HIS A 164 -3.95 -13.19 4.72
CA HIS A 164 -3.81 -13.25 3.26
C HIS A 164 -4.58 -14.44 2.66
N ASP A 165 -4.35 -15.63 3.18
CA ASP A 165 -4.99 -16.85 2.68
C ASP A 165 -6.51 -16.80 2.84
N LEU A 166 -7.00 -16.27 3.97
CA LEU A 166 -8.43 -16.13 4.19
C LEU A 166 -9.05 -15.09 3.27
N ILE A 167 -8.37 -13.97 3.00
CA ILE A 167 -8.84 -12.95 2.04
C ILE A 167 -8.96 -13.55 0.63
N ILE A 168 -7.93 -14.26 0.16
CA ILE A 168 -7.98 -14.95 -1.15
C ILE A 168 -9.13 -15.94 -1.19
N LYS A 169 -9.29 -16.70 -0.13
CA LYS A 169 -10.40 -17.67 -0.02
C LYS A 169 -11.77 -16.99 -0.08
N CYS A 170 -11.94 -15.85 0.58
CA CYS A 170 -13.16 -15.05 0.50
C CYS A 170 -13.52 -14.61 -0.92
N TRP A 171 -12.53 -14.39 -1.78
CA TRP A 171 -12.76 -13.95 -3.16
C TRP A 171 -12.92 -15.08 -4.17
N THR A 172 -12.37 -16.26 -3.88
CA THR A 172 -12.23 -17.35 -4.84
C THR A 172 -13.09 -18.57 -4.52
N GLU A 173 -13.44 -18.80 -3.26
CA GLU A 173 -14.26 -19.94 -2.88
C GLU A 173 -15.73 -19.52 -2.69
N PRO A 174 -16.69 -20.32 -3.20
CA PRO A 174 -18.10 -20.10 -2.93
C PRO A 174 -18.42 -20.23 -1.44
N GLY A 175 -19.09 -19.21 -0.88
CA GLY A 175 -19.64 -19.30 0.47
C GLY A 175 -21.03 -19.96 0.49
N PRO A 176 -21.58 -20.24 1.69
CA PRO A 176 -20.94 -20.09 2.99
C PRO A 176 -19.98 -21.25 3.32
N PHE A 177 -18.88 -20.93 3.97
CA PHE A 177 -17.96 -21.93 4.54
C PHE A 177 -17.60 -21.59 5.99
N ARG A 178 -16.97 -22.52 6.70
CA ARG A 178 -16.40 -22.30 8.03
C ARG A 178 -14.89 -22.17 7.90
N TYR A 179 -14.31 -21.28 8.69
CA TYR A 179 -12.85 -21.10 8.78
C TYR A 179 -12.37 -21.30 10.23
N GLU A 180 -11.41 -22.18 10.41
CA GLU A 180 -10.77 -22.50 11.69
C GLU A 180 -9.27 -22.48 11.50
N GLY A 181 -8.68 -21.30 11.68
CA GLY A 181 -7.22 -21.11 11.62
C GLY A 181 -6.59 -21.06 13.01
N LYS A 182 -5.36 -20.59 13.07
CA LYS A 182 -4.66 -20.37 14.34
C LYS A 182 -5.06 -19.05 14.99
N HIS A 183 -5.23 -18.01 14.19
CA HIS A 183 -5.49 -16.65 14.64
C HIS A 183 -6.92 -16.18 14.33
N TYR A 184 -7.55 -16.73 13.30
CA TYR A 184 -8.88 -16.33 12.87
C TYR A 184 -9.85 -17.52 12.90
N HIS A 185 -11.01 -17.32 13.54
CA HIS A 185 -12.03 -18.33 13.71
C HIS A 185 -13.41 -17.78 13.34
N HIS A 186 -13.98 -18.27 12.25
CA HIS A 186 -15.28 -17.81 11.77
C HIS A 186 -16.22 -18.98 11.54
N ARG A 187 -17.36 -18.98 12.22
CA ARG A 187 -18.38 -20.03 12.05
C ARG A 187 -19.03 -20.00 10.67
N VAL A 188 -19.12 -18.80 10.09
CA VAL A 188 -19.67 -18.58 8.75
C VAL A 188 -18.83 -17.50 8.08
N VAL A 189 -18.28 -17.82 6.91
CA VAL A 189 -17.64 -16.89 5.98
C VAL A 189 -18.48 -16.89 4.71
N ASN A 190 -19.06 -15.75 4.38
CA ASN A 190 -19.91 -15.60 3.19
C ASN A 190 -19.98 -14.13 2.75
N PRO A 191 -18.86 -13.53 2.35
CA PRO A 191 -18.89 -12.17 1.82
C PRO A 191 -19.80 -12.12 0.59
N TRP A 192 -20.78 -11.21 0.63
CA TRP A 192 -21.74 -11.07 -0.45
C TRP A 192 -21.15 -10.34 -1.66
N VAL A 193 -20.31 -9.34 -1.39
CA VAL A 193 -19.64 -8.55 -2.43
C VAL A 193 -18.37 -9.27 -2.86
N LEU A 194 -18.24 -9.52 -4.16
CA LEU A 194 -17.06 -10.11 -4.76
C LEU A 194 -16.37 -9.10 -5.68
N PRO A 195 -15.04 -9.19 -5.85
CA PRO A 195 -14.32 -8.31 -6.75
C PRO A 195 -14.81 -8.45 -8.20
N MET A 196 -14.74 -7.34 -8.94
CA MET A 196 -15.03 -7.30 -10.37
C MET A 196 -13.94 -8.02 -11.17
N GLN A 197 -12.69 -7.83 -10.78
CA GLN A 197 -11.51 -8.50 -11.35
C GLN A 197 -11.50 -9.99 -10.99
N LYS A 198 -11.02 -10.86 -11.89
CA LYS A 198 -11.01 -12.31 -11.72
C LYS A 198 -9.61 -12.90 -11.92
N PRO A 199 -9.16 -13.82 -11.06
CA PRO A 199 -9.90 -14.40 -9.92
C PRO A 199 -10.09 -13.43 -8.76
N HIS A 200 -9.27 -12.40 -8.65
CA HIS A 200 -9.28 -11.30 -7.67
C HIS A 200 -8.46 -10.12 -8.22
N PRO A 201 -8.48 -8.93 -7.58
CA PRO A 201 -7.56 -7.84 -7.93
C PRO A 201 -6.10 -8.27 -7.88
N ASP A 202 -5.25 -7.68 -8.73
CA ASP A 202 -3.81 -7.88 -8.65
C ASP A 202 -3.34 -7.60 -7.20
N ILE A 203 -2.43 -8.46 -6.70
CA ILE A 203 -1.88 -8.31 -5.35
C ILE A 203 -0.43 -7.92 -5.45
N TRP A 204 -0.08 -6.77 -4.86
CA TRP A 204 1.30 -6.31 -4.77
C TRP A 204 1.78 -6.35 -3.32
N PHE A 205 3.05 -6.60 -3.14
CA PHE A 205 3.66 -6.69 -1.82
C PHE A 205 4.70 -5.59 -1.63
N PRO A 206 4.37 -4.49 -0.91
CA PRO A 206 5.34 -3.44 -0.62
C PRO A 206 6.23 -3.82 0.57
N GLY A 207 7.50 -3.43 0.50
CA GLY A 207 8.45 -3.66 1.59
C GLY A 207 9.69 -2.77 1.53
N THR A 208 10.37 -2.65 2.66
CA THR A 208 11.48 -1.71 2.86
C THR A 208 12.87 -2.36 2.86
N GLY A 209 12.97 -3.69 2.68
CA GLY A 209 14.28 -4.33 2.60
C GLY A 209 14.45 -5.67 3.31
N SER A 210 13.39 -6.29 3.84
CA SER A 210 13.48 -7.64 4.44
C SER A 210 13.55 -8.71 3.36
N PRO A 211 14.65 -9.50 3.27
CA PRO A 211 14.75 -10.60 2.31
C PRO A 211 13.64 -11.64 2.44
N GLU A 212 13.21 -11.93 3.66
CA GLU A 212 12.12 -12.89 3.91
C GLU A 212 10.80 -12.44 3.31
N SER A 213 10.56 -11.13 3.27
CA SER A 213 9.38 -10.54 2.63
C SER A 213 9.44 -10.67 1.11
N VAL A 214 10.62 -10.50 0.54
CA VAL A 214 10.87 -10.70 -0.90
C VAL A 214 10.68 -12.16 -1.29
N VAL A 215 11.24 -13.10 -0.51
CA VAL A 215 11.07 -14.55 -0.71
C VAL A 215 9.58 -14.91 -0.64
N TRP A 216 8.87 -14.40 0.36
CA TRP A 216 7.44 -14.68 0.50
C TRP A 216 6.64 -14.16 -0.71
N ALA A 217 6.87 -12.92 -1.12
CA ALA A 217 6.19 -12.32 -2.27
C ALA A 217 6.46 -13.11 -3.56
N ALA A 218 7.74 -13.43 -3.82
CA ALA A 218 8.14 -14.19 -5.00
C ALA A 218 7.58 -15.62 -5.00
N SER A 219 7.56 -16.31 -3.86
CA SER A 219 7.00 -17.68 -3.78
C SER A 219 5.49 -17.72 -4.04
N HIS A 220 4.79 -16.61 -3.81
CA HIS A 220 3.34 -16.47 -4.09
C HIS A 220 3.05 -15.85 -5.47
N GLY A 221 4.09 -15.50 -6.25
CA GLY A 221 3.92 -14.83 -7.54
C GLY A 221 3.43 -13.37 -7.44
N HIS A 222 3.53 -12.75 -6.27
CA HIS A 222 3.12 -11.36 -6.06
C HIS A 222 4.24 -10.39 -6.44
N PRO A 223 3.97 -9.37 -7.27
CA PRO A 223 4.93 -8.29 -7.51
C PRO A 223 5.39 -7.63 -6.21
N TYR A 224 6.70 -7.40 -6.12
CA TYR A 224 7.31 -6.73 -4.97
C TYR A 224 7.63 -5.27 -5.28
N MET A 225 7.14 -4.37 -4.42
CA MET A 225 7.38 -2.93 -4.53
C MET A 225 8.38 -2.51 -3.46
N ASN A 226 9.62 -2.21 -3.85
CA ASN A 226 10.63 -1.76 -2.90
C ASN A 226 10.42 -0.29 -2.55
N LEU A 227 10.28 -0.01 -1.26
CA LEU A 227 9.95 1.32 -0.74
C LEU A 227 11.22 2.06 -0.31
N GLY A 228 11.92 2.71 -1.27
CA GLY A 228 12.94 3.71 -0.97
C GLY A 228 14.26 3.21 -0.39
N ALA A 229 14.60 1.94 -0.50
CA ALA A 229 15.93 1.44 -0.13
C ALA A 229 17.01 1.99 -1.10
N ALA A 230 18.26 1.99 -0.68
CA ALA A 230 19.38 2.32 -1.56
C ALA A 230 19.42 1.42 -2.79
N LEU A 231 19.92 1.91 -3.91
CA LEU A 231 19.84 1.21 -5.20
C LEU A 231 20.54 -0.15 -5.19
N ASP A 232 21.68 -0.25 -4.54
CA ASP A 232 22.44 -1.50 -4.38
C ASP A 232 21.65 -2.54 -3.58
N VAL A 233 21.01 -2.12 -2.48
CA VAL A 233 20.09 -2.98 -1.69
C VAL A 233 18.90 -3.39 -2.54
N THR A 234 18.32 -2.46 -3.30
CA THR A 234 17.19 -2.75 -4.20
C THR A 234 17.56 -3.79 -5.26
N MET A 235 18.73 -3.67 -5.86
CA MET A 235 19.21 -4.63 -6.86
C MET A 235 19.46 -6.00 -6.25
N TRP A 236 20.05 -6.06 -5.06
CA TRP A 236 20.22 -7.32 -4.32
C TRP A 236 18.88 -7.99 -3.99
N LEU A 237 17.87 -7.23 -3.53
CA LEU A 237 16.53 -7.76 -3.26
C LEU A 237 15.85 -8.26 -4.54
N LYS A 238 16.05 -7.58 -5.67
CA LYS A 238 15.57 -8.01 -6.97
C LYS A 238 16.17 -9.35 -7.38
N ASP A 239 17.47 -9.55 -7.14
CA ASP A 239 18.12 -10.83 -7.46
C ASP A 239 17.53 -11.97 -6.60
N ILE A 240 17.29 -11.73 -5.30
CA ILE A 240 16.58 -12.68 -4.42
C ILE A 240 15.20 -13.01 -4.97
N TYR A 241 14.45 -11.98 -5.42
CA TYR A 241 13.13 -12.18 -6.03
C TYR A 241 13.20 -13.09 -7.24
N ILE A 242 14.13 -12.82 -8.17
CA ILE A 242 14.30 -13.59 -9.41
C ILE A 242 14.64 -15.05 -9.11
N ASP A 243 15.55 -15.29 -8.19
CA ASP A 243 15.99 -16.64 -7.86
C ASP A 243 14.86 -17.42 -7.18
N THR A 244 14.15 -16.82 -6.22
CA THR A 244 12.99 -17.44 -5.56
C THR A 244 11.86 -17.72 -6.54
N ALA A 245 11.57 -16.79 -7.48
CA ALA A 245 10.56 -16.99 -8.51
C ALA A 245 10.87 -18.21 -9.40
N ARG A 246 12.15 -18.38 -9.79
CA ARG A 246 12.61 -19.53 -10.58
C ARG A 246 12.47 -20.83 -9.79
N GLU A 247 12.83 -20.83 -8.52
CA GLU A 247 12.66 -21.99 -7.62
C GLU A 247 11.18 -22.34 -7.44
N SER A 248 10.30 -21.33 -7.48
CA SER A 248 8.84 -21.48 -7.42
C SER A 248 8.20 -21.85 -8.77
N GLY A 249 9.00 -22.02 -9.83
CA GLY A 249 8.55 -22.57 -11.11
C GLY A 249 8.08 -21.56 -12.15
N TYR A 250 8.38 -20.26 -11.98
CA TYR A 250 8.04 -19.24 -12.98
C TYR A 250 9.21 -18.29 -13.26
N THR A 251 9.15 -17.61 -14.41
CA THR A 251 10.13 -16.58 -14.80
C THR A 251 9.50 -15.21 -14.62
N PRO A 252 9.98 -14.37 -13.67
CA PRO A 252 9.43 -13.06 -13.46
C PRO A 252 9.83 -12.12 -14.60
N GLY A 253 8.90 -11.23 -15.00
CA GLY A 253 9.15 -10.10 -15.88
C GLY A 253 9.39 -8.80 -15.09
N PRO A 254 9.66 -7.68 -15.78
CA PRO A 254 9.88 -6.38 -15.15
C PRO A 254 8.66 -5.89 -14.33
N GLU A 255 7.47 -6.36 -14.66
CA GLU A 255 6.21 -6.05 -13.96
C GLU A 255 6.15 -6.61 -12.53
N HIS A 256 7.05 -7.53 -12.17
CA HIS A 256 7.07 -8.15 -10.85
C HIS A 256 7.91 -7.38 -9.84
N PHE A 257 8.59 -6.31 -10.24
CA PHE A 257 9.44 -5.57 -9.31
C PHE A 257 9.35 -4.06 -9.57
N GLY A 258 8.84 -3.34 -8.57
CA GLY A 258 8.73 -1.88 -8.61
C GLY A 258 9.66 -1.21 -7.61
N TYR A 259 9.87 0.09 -7.80
CA TYR A 259 10.74 0.91 -6.96
C TYR A 259 10.12 2.27 -6.68
N LEU A 260 9.98 2.62 -5.40
CA LEU A 260 9.54 3.94 -4.98
C LEU A 260 10.73 4.90 -4.93
N LEU A 261 10.65 5.98 -5.69
CA LEU A 261 11.62 7.07 -5.69
C LEU A 261 11.06 8.29 -4.97
N LYS A 262 11.94 9.01 -4.27
CA LYS A 262 11.70 10.43 -3.95
C LYS A 262 12.08 11.25 -5.18
N ALA A 263 11.17 12.09 -5.68
CA ALA A 263 11.39 12.95 -6.84
C ALA A 263 11.06 14.41 -6.50
N PHE A 264 11.90 15.32 -6.93
CA PHE A 264 11.67 16.76 -6.86
C PHE A 264 11.86 17.36 -8.25
N VAL A 265 10.90 18.15 -8.69
CA VAL A 265 10.88 18.75 -10.02
C VAL A 265 10.90 20.26 -9.91
N ALA A 266 11.74 20.91 -10.68
CA ALA A 266 11.80 22.37 -10.84
C ALA A 266 12.17 22.72 -12.29
N ASP A 267 12.23 24.01 -12.62
CA ASP A 267 12.54 24.50 -13.99
C ASP A 267 13.94 24.11 -14.49
N THR A 268 14.88 23.88 -13.57
CA THR A 268 16.24 23.38 -13.88
C THR A 268 16.70 22.34 -12.85
N ASP A 269 17.67 21.51 -13.22
CA ASP A 269 18.25 20.50 -12.34
C ASP A 269 18.94 21.14 -11.10
N GLU A 270 19.62 22.27 -11.30
CA GLU A 270 20.28 23.00 -10.18
C GLU A 270 19.25 23.48 -9.18
N LYS A 271 18.11 24.02 -9.68
CA LYS A 271 17.02 24.51 -8.83
C LYS A 271 16.32 23.35 -8.14
N ALA A 272 16.11 22.23 -8.82
CA ALA A 272 15.55 21.02 -8.23
C ALA A 272 16.44 20.48 -7.10
N GLN A 273 17.77 20.46 -7.27
CA GLN A 273 18.72 20.05 -6.25
C GLN A 273 18.76 21.01 -5.06
N GLU A 274 18.76 22.34 -5.33
CA GLU A 274 18.73 23.35 -4.27
C GLU A 274 17.50 23.21 -3.38
N LEU A 275 16.33 23.14 -3.99
CA LEU A 275 15.06 23.04 -3.27
C LEU A 275 14.85 21.65 -2.63
N GLY A 276 15.20 20.59 -3.36
CA GLY A 276 15.09 19.23 -2.86
C GLY A 276 15.87 18.99 -1.57
N ARG A 277 17.09 19.55 -1.46
CA ARG A 277 17.90 19.46 -0.22
C ARG A 277 17.23 20.08 1.00
N ASN A 278 16.36 21.07 0.79
CA ASN A 278 15.71 21.81 1.88
C ASN A 278 14.35 21.22 2.27
N TYR A 279 13.68 20.53 1.34
CA TYR A 279 12.28 20.14 1.51
C TYR A 279 12.02 18.63 1.35
N MET A 280 12.99 17.87 0.87
CA MET A 280 12.89 16.42 0.84
C MET A 280 13.64 15.83 2.02
N TRP A 281 13.04 14.86 2.67
CA TRP A 281 13.75 14.02 3.62
C TRP A 281 14.83 13.24 2.88
N THR A 282 16.04 13.74 2.97
CA THR A 282 17.25 13.06 2.53
C THR A 282 17.97 12.60 3.79
N GLU A 283 17.73 11.36 4.18
CA GLU A 283 18.67 10.67 5.06
C GLU A 283 19.89 10.22 4.28
#